data_216b68bf7d6100d58b81826ca177e068
#
_entry.id   216b68bf7d6100d58b81826ca177e068
#
_cell.length_a   1.000
_cell.length_b   1.000
_cell.length_c   1.000
_cell.angle_alpha   90.00
_cell.angle_beta   90.00
_cell.angle_gamma   90.00
#
_symmetry.space_group_name_H-M   'P 1'
#
loop_
_entity.id
_entity.type
_entity.pdbx_description
1 polymer ?
#
loop_
_entity_poly.entity_id
_entity_poly.type
_entity_poly.pdbx_seq_one_letter_code
_entity_poly.pdbx_strand_id
1 'polypeptide(L)'
;MSGSGGTATSENKIKMLGEFNMQKIRKAVIPAAGYGTRFLPATKATPKEMLPIVDKPTIQYIVEEALASGIEEILIVSGHGKRAIEDHFDSAPTLEAELKKKGKLELLKMVQDTANIRIHYIRQRYMRGLGDAILCAKAFMGDEPFAVLLGDDVVYNPKKPALRQLIDVYDETGGSVLGCQMVPDDKVSSYGIVAGDATEDPRLMRVRDMIEKPSLEEAPSRMAVLGRYIIRPEIFGILEHTAPGKGGEIQLTDALKELARQQAVYAYDFEGERYDLGDKLGFLKATVEFALRREDLGAPFKKYLKDLVARI
;
A
#
# COMPACT_ATOMS: atom_id res chain seq x y z
N MET A 1 43.44 -37.04 -34.64
CA MET A 1 43.12 -35.61 -34.32
C MET A 1 41.70 -35.58 -33.75
N SER A 2 41.61 -35.54 -32.46
CA SER A 2 40.37 -35.61 -31.70
C SER A 2 39.94 -34.19 -31.33
N GLY A 3 38.79 -33.75 -31.86
CA GLY A 3 38.16 -32.50 -31.51
C GLY A 3 37.21 -32.70 -30.33
N SER A 4 37.56 -32.16 -29.15
CA SER A 4 36.71 -32.12 -27.97
C SER A 4 35.71 -30.98 -28.08
N GLY A 5 34.45 -31.28 -28.40
CA GLY A 5 33.34 -30.35 -28.27
C GLY A 5 32.90 -30.27 -26.81
N GLY A 6 33.28 -29.21 -26.12
CA GLY A 6 32.79 -28.92 -24.75
C GLY A 6 31.33 -28.48 -24.81
N THR A 7 30.44 -29.30 -24.24
CA THR A 7 29.04 -28.95 -23.97
C THR A 7 29.01 -27.93 -22.82
N ALA A 8 28.72 -26.67 -23.11
CA ALA A 8 28.43 -25.68 -22.09
C ALA A 8 27.14 -26.10 -21.34
N THR A 9 27.27 -26.33 -20.05
CA THR A 9 26.19 -26.73 -19.16
C THR A 9 25.10 -25.65 -19.09
N SER A 10 23.84 -26.09 -18.92
CA SER A 10 22.64 -25.26 -18.85
C SER A 10 22.75 -24.11 -17.80
N GLU A 11 23.58 -24.27 -16.78
CA GLU A 11 23.85 -23.23 -15.77
C GLU A 11 24.61 -22.02 -16.34
N ASN A 12 25.48 -22.19 -17.34
CA ASN A 12 26.16 -21.06 -17.99
C ASN A 12 25.24 -20.31 -18.99
N LYS A 13 24.17 -20.94 -19.50
CA LYS A 13 23.18 -20.27 -20.34
C LYS A 13 22.25 -19.38 -19.53
N ILE A 14 21.96 -19.74 -18.28
CA ILE A 14 21.14 -18.92 -17.36
C ILE A 14 21.93 -17.70 -16.88
N LYS A 15 23.24 -17.82 -16.66
CA LYS A 15 24.12 -16.67 -16.31
C LYS A 15 24.38 -15.70 -17.46
N MET A 16 24.17 -16.13 -18.72
CA MET A 16 24.33 -15.25 -19.90
C MET A 16 23.05 -14.53 -20.35
N LEU A 17 21.89 -14.82 -19.75
CA LEU A 17 20.66 -14.04 -19.92
C LEU A 17 20.68 -12.85 -18.94
N GLY A 18 21.58 -11.92 -19.24
CA GLY A 18 21.58 -10.54 -18.78
C GLY A 18 21.43 -10.39 -17.27
N GLU A 19 22.46 -9.87 -16.62
CA GLU A 19 22.28 -8.93 -15.51
C GLU A 19 21.33 -7.83 -16.01
N PHE A 20 20.02 -8.08 -16.01
CA PHE A 20 19.04 -7.03 -16.03
C PHE A 20 19.35 -6.20 -14.78
N ASN A 21 19.93 -5.04 -15.00
CA ASN A 21 20.12 -4.04 -13.94
C ASN A 21 18.73 -3.64 -13.45
N MET A 22 18.11 -4.50 -12.59
CA MET A 22 16.78 -4.27 -12.09
C MET A 22 16.80 -2.97 -11.31
N GLN A 23 16.00 -2.03 -11.76
CA GLN A 23 15.90 -0.74 -11.09
C GLN A 23 15.31 -0.95 -9.69
N LYS A 24 16.01 -0.45 -8.68
CA LYS A 24 15.57 -0.49 -7.28
C LYS A 24 14.26 0.29 -7.13
N ILE A 25 13.35 -0.25 -6.32
CA ILE A 25 12.13 0.46 -5.94
C ILE A 25 12.49 1.55 -4.93
N ARG A 26 12.47 2.81 -5.36
CA ARG A 26 12.85 3.97 -4.53
C ARG A 26 11.71 4.94 -4.28
N LYS A 27 10.69 4.92 -5.13
CA LYS A 27 9.56 5.84 -5.11
C LYS A 27 8.27 5.13 -4.74
N ALA A 28 7.41 5.82 -4.00
CA ALA A 28 6.08 5.34 -3.68
C ALA A 28 4.99 6.38 -3.97
N VAL A 29 3.80 5.90 -4.36
CA VAL A 29 2.57 6.70 -4.49
C VAL A 29 1.61 6.30 -3.38
N ILE A 30 1.06 7.30 -2.69
CA ILE A 30 -0.01 7.12 -1.71
C ILE A 30 -1.25 7.87 -2.20
N PRO A 31 -2.25 7.19 -2.77
CA PRO A 31 -3.52 7.81 -3.13
C PRO A 31 -4.30 8.20 -1.87
N ALA A 32 -4.61 9.49 -1.72
CA ALA A 32 -5.30 10.06 -0.57
C ALA A 32 -6.38 11.10 -0.98
N ALA A 33 -6.90 11.01 -2.21
CA ALA A 33 -7.83 12.00 -2.75
C ALA A 33 -9.31 11.76 -2.38
N GLY A 34 -9.70 10.53 -2.02
CA GLY A 34 -11.10 10.13 -1.80
C GLY A 34 -11.83 10.89 -0.68
N TYR A 35 -13.14 11.07 -0.81
CA TYR A 35 -13.96 11.86 0.13
C TYR A 35 -14.15 11.25 1.52
N GLY A 36 -13.94 9.95 1.69
CA GLY A 36 -14.11 9.29 2.99
C GLY A 36 -15.55 9.23 3.49
N THR A 37 -16.53 9.14 2.61
CA THR A 37 -17.97 9.25 2.91
C THR A 37 -18.48 8.24 3.95
N ARG A 38 -17.82 7.08 4.08
CA ARG A 38 -18.17 6.06 5.08
C ARG A 38 -18.01 6.53 6.53
N PHE A 39 -17.17 7.56 6.76
CA PHE A 39 -16.88 8.14 8.07
C PHE A 39 -17.55 9.51 8.32
N LEU A 40 -18.51 9.90 7.49
CA LEU A 40 -19.31 11.09 7.80
C LEU A 40 -20.07 10.87 9.13
N PRO A 41 -20.17 11.94 9.97
CA PRO A 41 -19.78 13.33 9.73
C PRO A 41 -18.31 13.67 10.01
N ALA A 42 -17.49 12.78 10.61
CA ALA A 42 -16.11 13.08 10.99
C ALA A 42 -15.26 13.56 9.80
N THR A 43 -15.44 12.96 8.64
CA THR A 43 -14.69 13.29 7.42
C THR A 43 -15.23 14.49 6.63
N LYS A 44 -16.20 15.23 7.17
CA LYS A 44 -16.68 16.48 6.56
C LYS A 44 -15.57 17.55 6.50
N ALA A 45 -14.75 17.62 7.54
CA ALA A 45 -13.68 18.61 7.67
C ALA A 45 -12.28 18.00 7.85
N THR A 46 -12.20 16.70 8.08
CA THR A 46 -10.94 15.98 8.32
C THR A 46 -10.76 14.88 7.27
N PRO A 47 -9.62 14.81 6.57
CA PRO A 47 -9.32 13.68 5.69
C PRO A 47 -9.44 12.35 6.44
N LYS A 48 -10.01 11.31 5.79
CA LYS A 48 -10.10 9.98 6.42
C LYS A 48 -8.72 9.43 6.81
N GLU A 49 -7.71 9.79 6.05
CA GLU A 49 -6.31 9.41 6.25
C GLU A 49 -5.69 10.07 7.49
N MET A 50 -6.34 11.12 8.02
CA MET A 50 -5.96 11.81 9.26
C MET A 50 -6.72 11.30 10.50
N LEU A 51 -7.65 10.37 10.35
CA LEU A 51 -8.29 9.71 11.49
C LEU A 51 -7.22 8.91 12.26
N PRO A 52 -7.08 9.13 13.58
CA PRO A 52 -5.98 8.53 14.33
C PRO A 52 -6.28 7.11 14.80
N ILE A 53 -5.33 6.21 14.63
CA ILE A 53 -5.26 4.96 15.39
C ILE A 53 -4.58 5.29 16.72
N VAL A 54 -5.32 5.35 17.80
CA VAL A 54 -4.93 5.88 19.11
C VAL A 54 -4.58 7.38 19.02
N ASP A 55 -3.34 7.75 18.74
CA ASP A 55 -2.84 9.13 18.68
C ASP A 55 -2.01 9.43 17.42
N LYS A 56 -1.85 8.44 16.52
CA LYS A 56 -1.09 8.60 15.27
C LYS A 56 -2.03 8.53 14.08
N PRO A 57 -2.03 9.53 13.16
CA PRO A 57 -2.84 9.49 11.94
C PRO A 57 -2.58 8.25 11.09
N THR A 58 -3.63 7.69 10.49
CA THR A 58 -3.54 6.50 9.63
C THR A 58 -2.46 6.63 8.58
N ILE A 59 -2.40 7.77 7.89
CA ILE A 59 -1.43 7.99 6.79
C ILE A 59 0.02 7.92 7.28
N GLN A 60 0.30 8.26 8.54
CA GLN A 60 1.66 8.17 9.08
C GLN A 60 2.13 6.72 9.17
N TYR A 61 1.27 5.76 9.54
CA TYR A 61 1.62 4.33 9.50
C TYR A 61 1.99 3.87 8.08
N ILE A 62 1.28 4.37 7.06
CA ILE A 62 1.55 4.03 5.66
C ILE A 62 2.90 4.60 5.20
N VAL A 63 3.18 5.86 5.58
CA VAL A 63 4.47 6.52 5.28
C VAL A 63 5.61 5.81 5.99
N GLU A 64 5.46 5.48 7.28
CA GLU A 64 6.47 4.74 8.05
C GLU A 64 6.76 3.35 7.46
N GLU A 65 5.72 2.63 6.99
CA GLU A 65 5.91 1.35 6.29
C GLU A 65 6.72 1.52 5.00
N ALA A 66 6.43 2.56 4.21
CA ALA A 66 7.18 2.85 2.99
C ALA A 66 8.66 3.11 3.29
N LEU A 67 8.96 3.97 4.28
CA LEU A 67 10.33 4.27 4.70
C LEU A 67 11.06 3.04 5.25
N ALA A 68 10.40 2.25 6.10
CA ALA A 68 10.96 1.00 6.64
C ALA A 68 11.21 -0.06 5.56
N SER A 69 10.56 0.08 4.39
CA SER A 69 10.76 -0.80 3.22
C SER A 69 11.87 -0.31 2.29
N GLY A 70 12.48 0.84 2.55
CA GLY A 70 13.59 1.41 1.77
C GLY A 70 13.15 2.40 0.68
N ILE A 71 11.92 2.93 0.75
CA ILE A 71 11.47 4.01 -0.12
C ILE A 71 12.17 5.32 0.27
N GLU A 72 12.64 6.04 -0.74
CA GLU A 72 13.42 7.28 -0.59
C GLU A 72 12.57 8.54 -0.84
N GLU A 73 11.56 8.44 -1.72
CA GLU A 73 10.69 9.55 -2.11
C GLU A 73 9.23 9.09 -2.15
N ILE A 74 8.35 9.86 -1.53
CA ILE A 74 6.91 9.55 -1.46
C ILE A 74 6.13 10.65 -2.16
N LEU A 75 5.22 10.27 -3.06
CA LEU A 75 4.23 11.14 -3.66
C LEU A 75 2.86 10.86 -3.08
N ILE A 76 2.27 11.84 -2.42
CA ILE A 76 0.87 11.78 -1.98
C ILE A 76 -0.02 12.42 -3.05
N VAL A 77 -0.93 11.62 -3.62
CA VAL A 77 -1.95 12.13 -4.54
C VAL A 77 -3.12 12.60 -3.72
N SER A 78 -3.17 13.91 -3.44
CA SER A 78 -4.18 14.55 -2.62
C SER A 78 -5.40 15.03 -3.42
N GLY A 79 -6.46 15.42 -2.73
CA GLY A 79 -7.69 15.97 -3.30
C GLY A 79 -8.08 17.30 -2.68
N HIS A 80 -9.30 17.74 -2.98
CA HIS A 80 -9.85 18.91 -2.32
C HIS A 80 -10.08 18.65 -0.81
N GLY A 81 -9.72 19.63 0.02
CA GLY A 81 -9.93 19.54 1.48
C GLY A 81 -8.95 18.63 2.22
N LYS A 82 -7.80 18.29 1.63
CA LYS A 82 -6.79 17.38 2.19
C LYS A 82 -5.58 18.10 2.83
N ARG A 83 -5.65 19.42 3.02
CA ARG A 83 -4.53 20.23 3.54
C ARG A 83 -3.97 19.70 4.88
N ALA A 84 -4.80 19.14 5.74
CA ALA A 84 -4.34 18.58 7.02
C ALA A 84 -3.29 17.45 6.85
N ILE A 85 -3.23 16.77 5.69
CA ILE A 85 -2.19 15.80 5.39
C ILE A 85 -0.85 16.52 5.13
N GLU A 86 -0.91 17.62 4.38
CA GLU A 86 0.27 18.45 4.08
C GLU A 86 0.81 19.07 5.38
N ASP A 87 -0.07 19.70 6.17
CA ASP A 87 0.27 20.34 7.45
C ASP A 87 0.85 19.33 8.48
N HIS A 88 0.45 18.04 8.42
CA HIS A 88 0.95 16.99 9.33
C HIS A 88 2.42 16.64 9.09
N PHE A 89 2.85 16.63 7.84
CA PHE A 89 4.22 16.29 7.47
C PHE A 89 5.10 17.53 7.22
N ASP A 90 4.57 18.73 7.45
CA ASP A 90 5.32 19.96 7.37
C ASP A 90 5.90 20.35 8.74
N SER A 91 6.89 21.24 8.74
CA SER A 91 7.47 21.78 9.97
C SER A 91 6.42 22.57 10.79
N ALA A 92 6.52 22.51 12.11
CA ALA A 92 5.64 23.23 13.03
C ALA A 92 6.44 24.19 13.94
N PRO A 93 7.08 25.26 13.42
CA PRO A 93 8.06 26.07 14.15
C PRO A 93 7.55 26.63 15.48
N THR A 94 6.28 27.06 15.52
CA THR A 94 5.66 27.58 16.76
C THR A 94 5.52 26.52 17.83
N LEU A 95 5.04 25.31 17.46
CA LEU A 95 4.93 24.17 18.37
C LEU A 95 6.31 23.70 18.84
N GLU A 96 7.25 23.58 17.92
CA GLU A 96 8.63 23.17 18.22
C GLU A 96 9.31 24.12 19.22
N ALA A 97 9.17 25.44 19.01
CA ALA A 97 9.69 26.44 19.93
C ALA A 97 9.07 26.31 21.33
N GLU A 98 7.77 26.07 21.42
CA GLU A 98 7.07 25.92 22.69
C GLU A 98 7.48 24.61 23.40
N LEU A 99 7.62 23.49 22.69
CA LEU A 99 8.10 22.22 23.24
C LEU A 99 9.53 22.35 23.77
N LYS A 100 10.41 23.03 23.01
CA LYS A 100 11.79 23.31 23.40
C LYS A 100 11.84 24.17 24.68
N LYS A 101 11.04 25.24 24.72
CA LYS A 101 10.94 26.13 25.89
C LYS A 101 10.47 25.40 27.16
N LYS A 102 9.55 24.43 27.01
CA LYS A 102 9.04 23.60 28.11
C LYS A 102 9.92 22.40 28.45
N GLY A 103 11.04 22.19 27.78
CA GLY A 103 11.94 21.05 27.98
C GLY A 103 11.36 19.69 27.56
N LYS A 104 10.30 19.67 26.72
CA LYS A 104 9.64 18.44 26.25
C LYS A 104 10.37 17.86 25.02
N LEU A 105 11.62 17.43 25.23
CA LEU A 105 12.53 17.07 24.13
C LEU A 105 12.08 15.84 23.33
N GLU A 106 11.46 14.87 23.97
CA GLU A 106 10.93 13.66 23.26
C GLU A 106 9.79 14.02 22.31
N LEU A 107 8.85 14.86 22.76
CA LEU A 107 7.77 15.34 21.91
C LEU A 107 8.29 16.26 20.79
N LEU A 108 9.29 17.09 21.08
CA LEU A 108 9.95 17.92 20.06
C LEU A 108 10.57 17.04 18.98
N LYS A 109 11.32 16.00 19.37
CA LYS A 109 11.91 15.06 18.42
C LYS A 109 10.84 14.36 17.59
N MET A 110 9.76 13.89 18.19
CA MET A 110 8.65 13.24 17.48
C MET A 110 8.07 14.16 16.40
N VAL A 111 7.82 15.43 16.70
CA VAL A 111 7.31 16.42 15.72
C VAL A 111 8.31 16.65 14.59
N GLN A 112 9.59 16.79 14.90
CA GLN A 112 10.63 17.02 13.91
C GLN A 112 10.88 15.79 13.03
N ASP A 113 10.87 14.58 13.58
CA ASP A 113 11.03 13.33 12.83
C ASP A 113 9.87 13.15 11.83
N THR A 114 8.65 13.58 12.17
CA THR A 114 7.49 13.53 11.27
C THR A 114 7.65 14.48 10.08
N ALA A 115 8.27 15.64 10.29
CA ALA A 115 8.51 16.64 9.24
C ALA A 115 9.75 16.35 8.37
N ASN A 116 10.66 15.49 8.81
CA ASN A 116 11.92 15.21 8.11
C ASN A 116 11.80 14.05 7.11
N ILE A 117 10.74 14.04 6.30
CA ILE A 117 10.46 13.01 5.29
C ILE A 117 10.34 13.69 3.92
N ARG A 118 10.91 13.07 2.88
CA ARG A 118 10.77 13.58 1.51
C ARG A 118 9.40 13.21 0.93
N ILE A 119 8.43 14.09 1.12
CA ILE A 119 7.07 13.93 0.60
C ILE A 119 6.81 15.02 -0.44
N HIS A 120 6.26 14.58 -1.56
CA HIS A 120 5.76 15.44 -2.64
C HIS A 120 4.24 15.33 -2.71
N TYR A 121 3.59 16.38 -3.19
CA TYR A 121 2.14 16.41 -3.29
C TYR A 121 1.72 16.76 -4.71
N ILE A 122 0.76 15.98 -5.24
CA ILE A 122 0.07 16.30 -6.48
C ILE A 122 -1.44 16.20 -6.25
N ARG A 123 -2.20 17.02 -6.93
CA ARG A 123 -3.66 17.03 -6.76
C ARG A 123 -4.37 16.26 -7.87
N GLN A 124 -5.16 15.27 -7.52
CA GLN A 124 -6.18 14.70 -8.39
C GLN A 124 -7.33 15.72 -8.48
N ARG A 125 -7.51 16.33 -9.66
CA ARG A 125 -8.53 17.39 -9.85
C ARG A 125 -9.96 16.85 -9.86
N TYR A 126 -10.13 15.67 -10.43
CA TYR A 126 -11.43 15.01 -10.58
C TYR A 126 -11.32 13.60 -9.98
N MET A 127 -12.31 13.21 -9.16
CA MET A 127 -12.34 11.90 -8.51
C MET A 127 -12.81 10.83 -9.49
N ARG A 128 -11.94 10.42 -10.43
CA ARG A 128 -12.25 9.45 -11.48
C ARG A 128 -11.79 8.03 -11.16
N GLY A 129 -11.50 7.73 -9.92
CA GLY A 129 -11.10 6.41 -9.46
C GLY A 129 -9.62 6.26 -9.12
N LEU A 130 -9.24 5.07 -8.65
CA LEU A 130 -7.89 4.76 -8.20
C LEU A 130 -6.87 4.77 -9.35
N GLY A 131 -7.24 4.23 -10.52
CA GLY A 131 -6.38 4.25 -11.70
C GLY A 131 -6.03 5.68 -12.13
N ASP A 132 -7.00 6.60 -12.09
CA ASP A 132 -6.75 8.02 -12.38
C ASP A 132 -5.83 8.68 -11.35
N ALA A 133 -5.97 8.32 -10.07
CA ALA A 133 -5.06 8.81 -9.03
C ALA A 133 -3.60 8.35 -9.29
N ILE A 134 -3.42 7.09 -9.70
CA ILE A 134 -2.09 6.58 -10.07
C ILE A 134 -1.58 7.27 -11.33
N LEU A 135 -2.43 7.50 -12.33
CA LEU A 135 -2.05 8.21 -13.56
C LEU A 135 -1.54 9.64 -13.28
N CYS A 136 -2.08 10.33 -12.27
CA CYS A 136 -1.57 11.63 -11.84
C CYS A 136 -0.09 11.59 -11.43
N ALA A 137 0.42 10.43 -11.01
CA ALA A 137 1.82 10.27 -10.60
C ALA A 137 2.81 10.10 -11.76
N LYS A 138 2.34 9.91 -13.01
CA LYS A 138 3.17 9.58 -14.18
C LYS A 138 4.41 10.47 -14.33
N ALA A 139 4.24 11.78 -14.27
CA ALA A 139 5.34 12.73 -14.48
C ALA A 139 6.42 12.66 -13.38
N PHE A 140 6.02 12.28 -12.14
CA PHE A 140 6.95 12.14 -11.01
C PHE A 140 7.67 10.79 -11.03
N MET A 141 6.96 9.73 -11.39
CA MET A 141 7.53 8.38 -11.44
C MET A 141 8.46 8.20 -12.63
N GLY A 142 8.17 8.81 -13.79
CA GLY A 142 8.93 8.61 -15.02
C GLY A 142 8.87 7.14 -15.47
N ASP A 143 10.03 6.62 -15.86
CA ASP A 143 10.18 5.24 -16.34
C ASP A 143 10.70 4.28 -15.24
N GLU A 144 10.57 4.66 -13.97
CA GLU A 144 11.00 3.84 -12.84
C GLU A 144 9.85 2.97 -12.33
N PRO A 145 10.11 1.71 -11.90
CA PRO A 145 9.14 0.92 -11.14
C PRO A 145 8.92 1.58 -9.77
N PHE A 146 7.70 1.48 -9.27
CA PHE A 146 7.30 2.20 -8.06
C PHE A 146 6.36 1.37 -7.18
N ALA A 147 6.33 1.74 -5.91
CA ALA A 147 5.38 1.19 -4.95
C ALA A 147 4.07 1.98 -4.94
N VAL A 148 2.95 1.32 -4.66
CA VAL A 148 1.67 1.96 -4.32
C VAL A 148 1.21 1.43 -2.97
N LEU A 149 0.84 2.35 -2.06
CA LEU A 149 0.26 2.01 -0.76
C LEU A 149 -1.07 2.77 -0.61
N LEU A 150 -2.16 2.04 -0.42
CA LEU A 150 -3.45 2.68 -0.17
C LEU A 150 -3.48 3.33 1.21
N GLY A 151 -4.00 4.55 1.28
CA GLY A 151 -3.95 5.42 2.47
C GLY A 151 -4.91 5.01 3.62
N ASP A 152 -5.72 3.98 3.41
CA ASP A 152 -6.68 3.44 4.38
C ASP A 152 -6.50 1.96 4.68
N ASP A 153 -5.33 1.40 4.38
CA ASP A 153 -5.01 0.00 4.56
C ASP A 153 -3.71 -0.12 5.39
N VAL A 154 -3.79 -0.53 6.64
CA VAL A 154 -2.64 -0.66 7.53
C VAL A 154 -2.32 -2.12 7.74
N VAL A 155 -1.05 -2.48 7.57
CA VAL A 155 -0.55 -3.84 7.85
C VAL A 155 0.43 -3.80 9.02
N TYR A 156 0.15 -4.61 10.03
CA TYR A 156 1.05 -4.81 11.15
C TYR A 156 1.87 -6.08 10.94
N ASN A 157 3.17 -5.94 10.84
CA ASN A 157 4.12 -7.04 10.90
C ASN A 157 5.40 -6.57 11.62
N PRO A 158 5.69 -7.08 12.82
CA PRO A 158 6.84 -6.63 13.62
C PRO A 158 8.19 -7.11 13.08
N LYS A 159 8.20 -8.06 12.13
CA LYS A 159 9.42 -8.63 11.58
C LYS A 159 9.83 -7.97 10.26
N LYS A 160 8.89 -7.81 9.33
CA LYS A 160 9.17 -7.35 7.98
C LYS A 160 7.93 -6.66 7.40
N PRO A 161 8.00 -5.36 7.05
CA PRO A 161 6.88 -4.64 6.44
C PRO A 161 6.32 -5.38 5.21
N ALA A 162 5.00 -5.31 4.99
CA ALA A 162 4.37 -5.96 3.84
C ALA A 162 4.96 -5.45 2.52
N LEU A 163 5.17 -4.13 2.39
CA LEU A 163 5.80 -3.56 1.20
C LEU A 163 7.21 -4.11 0.98
N ARG A 164 8.03 -4.31 2.03
CA ARG A 164 9.37 -4.89 1.89
C ARG A 164 9.33 -6.33 1.37
N GLN A 165 8.32 -7.10 1.77
CA GLN A 165 8.12 -8.46 1.24
C GLN A 165 7.85 -8.43 -0.27
N LEU A 166 7.01 -7.50 -0.74
CA LEU A 166 6.72 -7.34 -2.17
C LEU A 166 7.96 -6.87 -2.95
N ILE A 167 8.77 -5.98 -2.37
CA ILE A 167 10.02 -5.53 -3.00
C ILE A 167 10.98 -6.70 -3.19
N ASP A 168 11.10 -7.60 -2.21
CA ASP A 168 11.96 -8.77 -2.35
C ASP A 168 11.48 -9.70 -3.48
N VAL A 169 10.17 -9.92 -3.61
CA VAL A 169 9.60 -10.67 -4.74
C VAL A 169 9.88 -9.96 -6.08
N TYR A 170 9.80 -8.63 -6.11
CA TYR A 170 10.18 -7.87 -7.30
C TYR A 170 11.66 -8.04 -7.63
N ASP A 171 12.55 -7.95 -6.62
CA ASP A 171 13.99 -8.13 -6.77
C ASP A 171 14.37 -9.54 -7.28
N GLU A 172 13.51 -10.55 -7.06
CA GLU A 172 13.67 -11.92 -7.57
C GLU A 172 13.08 -12.12 -8.97
N THR A 173 11.92 -11.52 -9.26
CA THR A 173 11.13 -11.83 -10.45
C THR A 173 11.20 -10.80 -11.57
N GLY A 174 11.51 -9.52 -11.23
CA GLY A 174 11.47 -8.38 -12.14
C GLY A 174 10.07 -8.00 -12.64
N GLY A 175 9.02 -8.69 -12.21
CA GLY A 175 7.63 -8.44 -12.57
C GLY A 175 6.89 -7.53 -11.59
N SER A 176 5.77 -6.94 -12.00
CA SER A 176 4.88 -6.24 -11.06
C SER A 176 4.36 -7.20 -9.99
N VAL A 177 4.23 -6.73 -8.73
CA VAL A 177 3.82 -7.57 -7.59
C VAL A 177 2.62 -6.94 -6.90
N LEU A 178 1.57 -7.72 -6.71
CA LEU A 178 0.35 -7.33 -6.01
C LEU A 178 0.35 -7.98 -4.63
N GLY A 179 0.22 -7.20 -3.57
CA GLY A 179 0.06 -7.72 -2.22
C GLY A 179 -1.35 -8.26 -2.02
N CYS A 180 -1.44 -9.54 -1.71
CA CYS A 180 -2.70 -10.26 -1.61
C CYS A 180 -2.80 -11.02 -0.29
N GLN A 181 -4.04 -11.36 0.10
CA GLN A 181 -4.35 -12.36 1.14
C GLN A 181 -5.69 -13.01 0.82
N MET A 182 -5.90 -14.20 1.37
CA MET A 182 -7.20 -14.85 1.30
C MET A 182 -8.23 -14.10 2.14
N VAL A 183 -9.41 -13.85 1.58
CA VAL A 183 -10.52 -13.19 2.27
C VAL A 183 -11.72 -14.13 2.40
N PRO A 184 -12.56 -13.96 3.45
CA PRO A 184 -13.80 -14.72 3.58
C PRO A 184 -14.83 -14.32 2.51
N ASP A 185 -15.79 -15.17 2.26
CA ASP A 185 -16.79 -15.03 1.19
C ASP A 185 -17.57 -13.72 1.23
N ASP A 186 -17.92 -13.23 2.42
CA ASP A 186 -18.64 -11.96 2.62
C ASP A 186 -17.80 -10.71 2.29
N LYS A 187 -16.48 -10.86 2.10
CA LYS A 187 -15.56 -9.76 1.76
C LYS A 187 -15.12 -9.75 0.29
N VAL A 188 -15.41 -10.81 -0.46
CA VAL A 188 -15.01 -10.94 -1.88
C VAL A 188 -15.46 -9.73 -2.71
N SER A 189 -16.70 -9.28 -2.55
CA SER A 189 -17.26 -8.15 -3.28
C SER A 189 -16.72 -6.77 -2.89
N SER A 190 -15.76 -6.72 -1.95
CA SER A 190 -15.14 -5.47 -1.49
C SER A 190 -13.81 -5.15 -2.19
N TYR A 191 -13.18 -6.14 -2.83
CA TYR A 191 -11.80 -6.05 -3.34
C TYR A 191 -11.68 -6.54 -4.78
N GLY A 192 -10.58 -6.19 -5.42
CA GLY A 192 -10.14 -6.86 -6.65
C GLY A 192 -9.70 -8.28 -6.32
N ILE A 193 -10.25 -9.27 -7.01
CA ILE A 193 -9.96 -10.69 -6.81
C ILE A 193 -9.10 -11.18 -7.98
N VAL A 194 -8.01 -11.91 -7.66
CA VAL A 194 -7.06 -12.44 -8.65
C VAL A 194 -7.15 -13.94 -8.78
N ALA A 195 -6.83 -14.44 -9.98
CA ALA A 195 -6.56 -15.85 -10.24
C ALA A 195 -5.34 -15.98 -11.15
N GLY A 196 -4.66 -17.11 -11.06
CA GLY A 196 -3.46 -17.35 -11.83
C GLY A 196 -2.89 -18.74 -11.62
N ASP A 197 -1.68 -18.92 -12.11
CA ASP A 197 -0.94 -20.19 -12.03
C ASP A 197 -0.06 -20.19 -10.79
N ALA A 198 -0.04 -21.29 -10.07
CA ALA A 198 0.88 -21.50 -8.95
C ALA A 198 2.33 -21.47 -9.43
N THR A 199 3.24 -20.99 -8.59
CA THR A 199 4.68 -21.06 -8.81
C THR A 199 5.31 -22.10 -7.88
N GLU A 200 6.64 -22.19 -7.85
CA GLU A 200 7.36 -23.04 -6.89
C GLU A 200 7.20 -22.51 -5.44
N ASP A 201 7.08 -21.19 -5.25
CA ASP A 201 6.72 -20.59 -3.96
C ASP A 201 5.19 -20.67 -3.77
N PRO A 202 4.69 -21.39 -2.74
CA PRO A 202 3.25 -21.53 -2.49
C PRO A 202 2.54 -20.21 -2.18
N ARG A 203 3.27 -19.17 -1.85
CA ARG A 203 2.76 -17.81 -1.57
C ARG A 203 2.77 -16.91 -2.80
N LEU A 204 3.35 -17.36 -3.91
CA LEU A 204 3.50 -16.59 -5.15
C LEU A 204 2.67 -17.23 -6.26
N MET A 205 1.83 -16.43 -6.91
CA MET A 205 1.00 -16.83 -8.04
C MET A 205 1.30 -15.91 -9.23
N ARG A 206 1.44 -16.46 -10.43
CA ARG A 206 1.49 -15.66 -11.65
C ARG A 206 0.07 -15.33 -12.09
N VAL A 207 -0.28 -14.04 -12.06
CA VAL A 207 -1.64 -13.55 -12.36
C VAL A 207 -2.01 -13.84 -13.82
N ARG A 208 -3.21 -14.40 -14.04
CA ARG A 208 -3.84 -14.64 -15.35
C ARG A 208 -5.09 -13.79 -15.54
N ASP A 209 -5.83 -13.60 -14.47
CA ASP A 209 -7.08 -12.84 -14.49
C ASP A 209 -7.31 -12.09 -13.17
N MET A 210 -8.08 -11.01 -13.24
CA MET A 210 -8.56 -10.28 -12.07
C MET A 210 -9.87 -9.55 -12.36
N ILE A 211 -10.70 -9.46 -11.35
CA ILE A 211 -12.03 -8.84 -11.43
C ILE A 211 -12.22 -7.89 -10.24
N GLU A 212 -12.60 -6.64 -10.52
CA GLU A 212 -12.87 -5.64 -9.50
C GLU A 212 -14.22 -5.88 -8.83
N LYS A 213 -14.22 -6.14 -7.54
CA LYS A 213 -15.41 -6.32 -6.69
C LYS A 213 -16.45 -7.26 -7.31
N PRO A 214 -16.08 -8.50 -7.66
CA PRO A 214 -17.02 -9.43 -8.26
C PRO A 214 -18.12 -9.83 -7.26
N SER A 215 -19.22 -10.38 -7.76
CA SER A 215 -20.08 -11.20 -6.92
C SER A 215 -19.34 -12.46 -6.46
N LEU A 216 -19.86 -13.14 -5.44
CA LEU A 216 -19.24 -14.38 -4.97
C LEU A 216 -19.18 -15.47 -6.04
N GLU A 217 -20.18 -15.48 -6.93
CA GLU A 217 -20.34 -16.44 -8.04
C GLU A 217 -19.37 -16.13 -9.19
N GLU A 218 -19.08 -14.85 -9.44
CA GLU A 218 -18.17 -14.40 -10.50
C GLU A 218 -16.70 -14.41 -10.06
N ALA A 219 -16.43 -14.50 -8.75
CA ALA A 219 -15.09 -14.41 -8.22
C ALA A 219 -14.24 -15.61 -8.65
N PRO A 220 -13.11 -15.39 -9.34
CA PRO A 220 -12.28 -16.48 -9.84
C PRO A 220 -11.53 -17.21 -8.70
N SER A 221 -11.44 -16.62 -7.52
CA SER A 221 -10.79 -17.16 -6.33
C SER A 221 -11.26 -16.42 -5.07
N ARG A 222 -10.54 -16.59 -3.96
CA ARG A 222 -10.69 -15.79 -2.73
C ARG A 222 -9.44 -14.94 -2.43
N MET A 223 -8.47 -14.92 -3.35
CA MET A 223 -7.25 -14.13 -3.22
C MET A 223 -7.54 -12.68 -3.59
N ALA A 224 -7.57 -11.81 -2.59
CA ALA A 224 -7.89 -10.39 -2.73
C ALA A 224 -6.63 -9.53 -2.78
N VAL A 225 -6.62 -8.52 -3.65
CA VAL A 225 -5.55 -7.50 -3.69
C VAL A 225 -5.78 -6.48 -2.60
N LEU A 226 -4.78 -6.29 -1.74
CA LEU A 226 -4.92 -5.58 -0.48
C LEU A 226 -3.90 -4.43 -0.34
N GLY A 227 -4.12 -3.38 -1.09
CA GLY A 227 -3.54 -2.06 -0.83
C GLY A 227 -2.03 -1.88 -0.98
N ARG A 228 -1.26 -2.92 -1.32
CA ARG A 228 0.19 -2.87 -1.55
C ARG A 228 0.51 -3.38 -2.94
N TYR A 229 1.29 -2.60 -3.70
CA TYR A 229 1.65 -2.95 -5.06
C TYR A 229 3.09 -2.52 -5.36
N ILE A 230 3.80 -3.30 -6.16
CA ILE A 230 4.96 -2.87 -6.93
C ILE A 230 4.55 -2.89 -8.39
N ILE A 231 4.62 -1.76 -9.07
CA ILE A 231 4.10 -1.61 -10.42
C ILE A 231 5.19 -1.09 -11.34
N ARG A 232 5.31 -1.69 -12.51
CA ARG A 232 6.21 -1.23 -13.57
C ARG A 232 5.60 -0.04 -14.34
N PRO A 233 6.42 0.86 -14.88
CA PRO A 233 5.98 2.13 -15.48
C PRO A 233 5.08 1.96 -16.71
N GLU A 234 5.10 0.79 -17.38
CA GLU A 234 4.23 0.49 -18.52
C GLU A 234 2.74 0.62 -18.19
N ILE A 235 2.38 0.53 -16.91
CA ILE A 235 1.00 0.77 -16.43
C ILE A 235 0.45 2.13 -16.85
N PHE A 236 1.29 3.16 -16.96
CA PHE A 236 0.84 4.50 -17.32
C PHE A 236 0.28 4.56 -18.74
N GLY A 237 0.94 3.87 -19.69
CA GLY A 237 0.44 3.77 -21.06
C GLY A 237 -0.92 3.07 -21.15
N ILE A 238 -1.14 2.08 -20.29
CA ILE A 238 -2.43 1.37 -20.20
C ILE A 238 -3.49 2.27 -19.56
N LEU A 239 -3.19 2.94 -18.44
CA LEU A 239 -4.11 3.82 -17.73
C LEU A 239 -4.60 4.99 -18.59
N GLU A 240 -3.77 5.53 -19.48
CA GLU A 240 -4.18 6.60 -20.42
C GLU A 240 -5.31 6.18 -21.37
N HIS A 241 -5.46 4.87 -21.63
CA HIS A 241 -6.44 4.32 -22.53
C HIS A 241 -7.51 3.47 -21.82
N THR A 242 -7.41 3.31 -20.49
CA THR A 242 -8.39 2.54 -19.71
C THR A 242 -9.73 3.28 -19.66
N ALA A 243 -10.79 2.64 -20.17
CA ALA A 243 -12.13 3.16 -20.09
C ALA A 243 -12.67 3.10 -18.64
N PRO A 244 -13.60 3.98 -18.24
CA PRO A 244 -14.29 3.85 -16.97
C PRO A 244 -14.98 2.49 -16.83
N GLY A 245 -14.69 1.78 -15.74
CA GLY A 245 -15.26 0.48 -15.41
C GLY A 245 -16.38 0.56 -14.36
N LYS A 246 -16.33 -0.34 -13.37
CA LYS A 246 -17.35 -0.40 -12.31
C LYS A 246 -17.49 0.94 -11.58
N GLY A 247 -18.71 1.41 -11.42
CA GLY A 247 -19.00 2.72 -10.79
C GLY A 247 -18.66 3.95 -11.63
N GLY A 248 -18.28 3.80 -12.90
CA GLY A 248 -17.86 4.91 -13.77
C GLY A 248 -16.45 5.42 -13.46
N GLU A 249 -15.65 4.65 -12.74
CA GLU A 249 -14.29 4.99 -12.32
C GLU A 249 -13.23 4.30 -13.19
N ILE A 250 -12.09 4.93 -13.39
CA ILE A 250 -10.90 4.29 -13.98
C ILE A 250 -10.31 3.37 -12.89
N GLN A 251 -10.53 2.07 -13.06
CA GLN A 251 -10.11 1.08 -12.09
C GLN A 251 -8.65 0.67 -12.31
N LEU A 252 -7.85 0.67 -11.23
CA LEU A 252 -6.49 0.15 -11.30
C LEU A 252 -6.47 -1.35 -11.62
N THR A 253 -7.45 -2.10 -11.13
CA THR A 253 -7.61 -3.53 -11.37
C THR A 253 -7.74 -3.86 -12.86
N ASP A 254 -8.51 -3.06 -13.61
CA ASP A 254 -8.68 -3.26 -15.06
C ASP A 254 -7.37 -3.00 -15.81
N ALA A 255 -6.63 -1.96 -15.42
CA ALA A 255 -5.33 -1.68 -16.00
C ALA A 255 -4.27 -2.75 -15.64
N LEU A 256 -4.28 -3.27 -14.41
CA LEU A 256 -3.39 -4.35 -14.00
C LEU A 256 -3.73 -5.68 -14.71
N LYS A 257 -5.00 -5.95 -14.99
CA LYS A 257 -5.42 -7.09 -15.80
C LYS A 257 -4.84 -6.99 -17.21
N GLU A 258 -4.87 -5.81 -17.82
CA GLU A 258 -4.28 -5.60 -19.14
C GLU A 258 -2.75 -5.69 -19.09
N LEU A 259 -2.13 -5.17 -18.04
CA LEU A 259 -0.69 -5.31 -17.82
C LEU A 259 -0.27 -6.79 -17.72
N ALA A 260 -1.07 -7.63 -17.04
CA ALA A 260 -0.80 -9.06 -16.88
C ALA A 260 -0.86 -9.84 -18.20
N ARG A 261 -1.54 -9.33 -19.23
CA ARG A 261 -1.53 -9.90 -20.59
C ARG A 261 -0.24 -9.58 -21.35
N GLN A 262 0.39 -8.44 -21.03
CA GLN A 262 1.56 -7.94 -21.74
C GLN A 262 2.87 -8.37 -21.09
N GLN A 263 2.90 -8.54 -19.76
CA GLN A 263 4.08 -8.89 -19.01
C GLN A 263 3.77 -9.70 -17.73
N ALA A 264 4.81 -10.14 -17.03
CA ALA A 264 4.64 -10.87 -15.78
C ALA A 264 4.10 -9.96 -14.67
N VAL A 265 2.97 -10.37 -14.09
CA VAL A 265 2.39 -9.79 -12.87
C VAL A 265 2.20 -10.93 -11.88
N TYR A 266 2.59 -10.71 -10.63
CA TYR A 266 2.53 -11.71 -9.58
C TYR A 266 1.59 -11.24 -8.46
N ALA A 267 0.85 -12.17 -7.88
CA ALA A 267 0.12 -12.00 -6.62
C ALA A 267 0.92 -12.70 -5.53
N TYR A 268 1.23 -11.97 -4.47
CA TYR A 268 2.01 -12.49 -3.35
C TYR A 268 1.20 -12.43 -2.06
N ASP A 269 1.01 -13.58 -1.41
CA ASP A 269 0.35 -13.72 -0.11
C ASP A 269 1.29 -13.25 1.00
N PHE A 270 1.25 -11.94 1.29
CA PHE A 270 2.15 -11.34 2.27
C PHE A 270 1.77 -11.70 3.71
N GLU A 271 2.78 -11.75 4.58
CA GLU A 271 2.61 -11.93 6.02
C GLU A 271 2.32 -10.61 6.71
N GLY A 272 1.36 -10.65 7.63
CA GLY A 272 1.00 -9.52 8.47
C GLY A 272 -0.48 -9.48 8.77
N GLU A 273 -0.83 -8.78 9.83
CA GLU A 273 -2.21 -8.55 10.23
C GLU A 273 -2.70 -7.25 9.58
N ARG A 274 -3.65 -7.40 8.68
CA ARG A 274 -4.20 -6.28 7.91
C ARG A 274 -5.44 -5.69 8.57
N TYR A 275 -5.51 -4.36 8.59
CA TYR A 275 -6.64 -3.56 9.06
C TYR A 275 -7.18 -2.70 7.92
N ASP A 276 -8.42 -2.98 7.49
CA ASP A 276 -9.18 -2.13 6.56
C ASP A 276 -9.76 -0.93 7.32
N LEU A 277 -9.09 0.20 7.23
CA LEU A 277 -9.52 1.44 7.88
C LEU A 277 -10.54 2.22 7.04
N GLY A 278 -10.91 1.72 5.88
CA GLY A 278 -12.04 2.19 5.09
C GLY A 278 -13.40 1.71 5.62
N ASP A 279 -13.40 0.77 6.59
CA ASP A 279 -14.57 0.24 7.27
C ASP A 279 -14.55 0.62 8.77
N LYS A 280 -15.73 0.98 9.33
CA LYS A 280 -15.85 1.41 10.73
C LYS A 280 -15.43 0.34 11.73
N LEU A 281 -15.81 -0.91 11.47
CA LEU A 281 -15.45 -2.03 12.36
C LEU A 281 -13.95 -2.33 12.27
N GLY A 282 -13.37 -2.31 11.05
CA GLY A 282 -11.93 -2.45 10.84
C GLY A 282 -11.14 -1.37 11.56
N PHE A 283 -11.61 -0.12 11.51
CA PHE A 283 -11.02 1.00 12.23
C PHE A 283 -11.03 0.82 13.76
N LEU A 284 -12.17 0.36 14.32
CA LEU A 284 -12.28 0.08 15.76
C LEU A 284 -11.35 -1.07 16.17
N LYS A 285 -11.31 -2.17 15.39
CA LYS A 285 -10.38 -3.28 15.64
C LYS A 285 -8.93 -2.81 15.67
N ALA A 286 -8.51 -2.06 14.65
CA ALA A 286 -7.17 -1.48 14.62
C ALA A 286 -6.89 -0.64 15.86
N THR A 287 -7.79 0.28 16.22
CA THR A 287 -7.61 1.15 17.40
C THR A 287 -7.44 0.35 18.69
N VAL A 288 -8.27 -0.69 18.90
CA VAL A 288 -8.19 -1.55 20.10
C VAL A 288 -6.87 -2.32 20.12
N GLU A 289 -6.49 -2.95 19.01
CA GLU A 289 -5.31 -3.82 18.98
C GLU A 289 -4.00 -3.02 19.02
N PHE A 290 -3.94 -1.87 18.34
CA PHE A 290 -2.78 -0.99 18.45
C PHE A 290 -2.64 -0.40 19.87
N ALA A 291 -3.74 -0.05 20.53
CA ALA A 291 -3.71 0.37 21.94
C ALA A 291 -3.19 -0.73 22.86
N LEU A 292 -3.58 -2.00 22.62
CA LEU A 292 -3.11 -3.16 23.40
C LEU A 292 -1.62 -3.47 23.20
N ARG A 293 -1.04 -3.11 22.04
CA ARG A 293 0.38 -3.31 21.74
C ARG A 293 1.30 -2.23 22.33
N ARG A 294 0.73 -1.13 22.79
CA ARG A 294 1.51 -0.02 23.37
C ARG A 294 1.95 -0.33 24.80
N GLU A 295 3.19 0.02 25.13
CA GLU A 295 3.75 -0.17 26.49
C GLU A 295 3.02 0.67 27.53
N ASP A 296 2.67 1.93 27.18
CA ASP A 296 2.00 2.89 28.08
C ASP A 296 0.51 2.61 28.30
N LEU A 297 -0.18 2.00 27.32
CA LEU A 297 -1.62 1.78 27.34
C LEU A 297 -2.04 0.32 27.48
N GLY A 298 -1.24 -0.62 27.00
CA GLY A 298 -1.65 -2.01 26.80
C GLY A 298 -2.17 -2.69 28.08
N ALA A 299 -1.45 -2.57 29.19
CA ALA A 299 -1.83 -3.23 30.44
C ALA A 299 -3.13 -2.63 31.06
N PRO A 300 -3.26 -1.31 31.27
CA PRO A 300 -4.47 -0.71 31.81
C PRO A 300 -5.67 -0.87 30.86
N PHE A 301 -5.47 -0.79 29.53
CA PHE A 301 -6.55 -0.96 28.56
C PHE A 301 -7.04 -2.40 28.50
N LYS A 302 -6.15 -3.39 28.56
CA LYS A 302 -6.53 -4.81 28.66
C LYS A 302 -7.39 -5.11 29.88
N LYS A 303 -7.04 -4.49 31.05
CA LYS A 303 -7.87 -4.60 32.27
C LYS A 303 -9.25 -4.01 32.03
N TYR A 304 -9.32 -2.77 31.50
CA TYR A 304 -10.59 -2.12 31.20
C TYR A 304 -11.49 -2.97 30.27
N LEU A 305 -10.92 -3.54 29.20
CA LEU A 305 -11.67 -4.39 28.26
C LEU A 305 -12.25 -5.65 28.94
N LYS A 306 -11.47 -6.30 29.82
CA LYS A 306 -11.98 -7.45 30.61
C LYS A 306 -13.15 -7.05 31.49
N ASP A 307 -13.03 -5.92 32.20
CA ASP A 307 -14.07 -5.41 33.07
C ASP A 307 -15.31 -4.96 32.27
N LEU A 308 -15.14 -4.46 31.05
CA LEU A 308 -16.21 -4.08 30.14
C LEU A 308 -16.98 -5.32 29.66
N VAL A 309 -16.27 -6.33 29.14
CA VAL A 309 -16.89 -7.58 28.64
C VAL A 309 -17.67 -8.29 29.73
N ALA A 310 -17.20 -8.22 31.00
CA ALA A 310 -17.92 -8.82 32.13
C ALA A 310 -19.22 -8.08 32.49
N ARG A 311 -19.46 -6.87 31.91
CA ARG A 311 -20.68 -6.05 32.18
C ARG A 311 -21.70 -6.08 31.04
N ILE A 312 -21.36 -6.62 29.89
CA ILE A 312 -22.23 -6.79 28.71
C ILE A 312 -22.53 -8.26 28.44
#